data_29794fb873012b574e0bad40d8066c2e
#
_entry.id   29794fb873012b574e0bad40d8066c2e
#
_cell.length_a   1.000
_cell.length_b   1.000
_cell.length_c   1.000
_cell.angle_alpha   90.00
_cell.angle_beta   90.00
_cell.angle_gamma   90.00
#
_symmetry.space_group_name_H-M   'P 1'
#
loop_
_entity.id
_entity.type
_entity.pdbx_description
1 polymer ?
#
loop_
_entity_poly.entity_id
_entity_poly.type
_entity_poly.pdbx_seq_one_letter_code
_entity_poly.pdbx_strand_id
1 'polypeptide(L)'
;MIRTANAARFWDRTARKYAASGISDMAGYERTLARTRHHLRGGETALEFGCGTGTTALKLAPFLGHILATDISGGMIAIARERAAAAGRANAAFEVATPDAAPWPDASFDIVLGFNLLHLVANREAALRGIHRLLKPGGLFISKTPCLKEMNPLVRIAVPVMQAIGRAPYVASFSVAELERAMAAVGFEVIERAYHASRGRDARPFLVARKR
;
A
#
# COMPACT_ATOMS: atom_id res chain seq x y z
N MET A 1 10.99 -7.63 15.01
CA MET A 1 11.77 -6.37 15.11
C MET A 1 12.94 -6.29 14.12
N ILE A 2 13.87 -7.24 14.02
CA ILE A 2 15.05 -7.16 13.12
C ILE A 2 14.68 -6.99 11.62
N ARG A 3 13.68 -7.71 11.12
CA ARG A 3 13.24 -7.63 9.71
C ARG A 3 12.65 -6.26 9.34
N THR A 4 11.87 -5.67 10.24
CA THR A 4 11.26 -4.35 10.07
C THR A 4 12.33 -3.25 10.00
N ALA A 5 13.32 -3.28 10.92
CA ALA A 5 14.43 -2.34 10.91
C ALA A 5 15.33 -2.47 9.66
N ASN A 6 15.52 -3.69 9.13
CA ASN A 6 16.26 -3.91 7.90
C ASN A 6 15.49 -3.37 6.67
N ALA A 7 14.17 -3.53 6.64
CA ALA A 7 13.32 -2.98 5.59
C ALA A 7 13.36 -1.45 5.61
N ALA A 8 13.21 -0.81 6.77
CA ALA A 8 13.31 0.65 6.91
C ALA A 8 14.64 1.17 6.36
N ARG A 9 15.78 0.59 6.79
CA ARG A 9 17.11 0.97 6.29
C ARG A 9 17.29 0.79 4.78
N PHE A 10 16.70 -0.26 4.20
CA PHE A 10 16.74 -0.46 2.75
C PHE A 10 16.02 0.68 2.03
N TRP A 11 14.81 1.01 2.45
CA TRP A 11 14.00 2.05 1.83
C TRP A 11 14.56 3.45 2.09
N ASP A 12 15.14 3.73 3.26
CA ASP A 12 15.84 4.99 3.54
C ASP A 12 16.99 5.24 2.56
N ARG A 13 17.84 4.22 2.33
CA ARG A 13 18.96 4.33 1.38
C ARG A 13 18.52 4.54 -0.07
N THR A 14 17.35 4.04 -0.43
CA THR A 14 16.84 4.08 -1.80
C THR A 14 15.85 5.20 -2.06
N ALA A 15 15.42 5.95 -1.04
CA ALA A 15 14.32 6.91 -1.10
C ALA A 15 14.51 7.96 -2.20
N ARG A 16 15.67 8.62 -2.29
CA ARG A 16 15.95 9.63 -3.33
C ARG A 16 15.94 9.04 -4.73
N LYS A 17 16.53 7.86 -4.93
CA LYS A 17 16.53 7.15 -6.21
C LYS A 17 15.11 6.75 -6.62
N TYR A 18 14.32 6.24 -5.66
CA TYR A 18 12.92 5.90 -5.86
C TYR A 18 12.09 7.14 -6.22
N ALA A 19 12.31 8.27 -5.55
CA ALA A 19 11.63 9.54 -5.82
C ALA A 19 11.89 10.07 -7.23
N ALA A 20 13.08 9.81 -7.78
CA ALA A 20 13.47 10.20 -9.14
C ALA A 20 12.99 9.19 -10.20
N SER A 21 12.60 7.97 -9.81
CA SER A 21 12.08 6.97 -10.76
C SER A 21 10.65 7.29 -11.16
N GLY A 22 10.32 7.18 -12.44
CA GLY A 22 8.95 7.31 -12.93
C GLY A 22 8.12 6.06 -12.67
N ILE A 23 6.82 6.20 -12.80
CA ILE A 23 5.87 5.07 -12.76
C ILE A 23 5.91 4.38 -14.13
N SER A 24 6.36 3.13 -14.18
CA SER A 24 6.59 2.38 -15.42
C SER A 24 5.31 2.12 -16.24
N ASP A 25 4.17 1.94 -15.57
CA ASP A 25 2.86 1.78 -16.21
C ASP A 25 1.92 2.92 -15.74
N MET A 26 2.12 4.11 -16.29
CA MET A 26 1.33 5.29 -15.94
C MET A 26 -0.16 5.09 -16.24
N ALA A 27 -0.51 4.48 -17.37
CA ALA A 27 -1.90 4.24 -17.74
C ALA A 27 -2.58 3.26 -16.79
N GLY A 28 -1.90 2.20 -16.36
CA GLY A 28 -2.40 1.27 -15.33
C GLY A 28 -2.51 1.91 -13.96
N TYR A 29 -1.61 2.82 -13.63
CA TYR A 29 -1.66 3.62 -12.41
C TYR A 29 -2.86 4.57 -12.40
N GLU A 30 -3.09 5.32 -13.47
CA GLU A 30 -4.24 6.24 -13.56
C GLU A 30 -5.58 5.49 -13.51
N ARG A 31 -5.68 4.28 -14.12
CA ARG A 31 -6.86 3.41 -13.94
C ARG A 31 -7.06 3.01 -12.47
N THR A 32 -5.97 2.70 -11.76
CA THR A 32 -6.01 2.39 -10.33
C THR A 32 -6.54 3.57 -9.52
N LEU A 33 -6.04 4.78 -9.77
CA LEU A 33 -6.52 6.00 -9.12
C LEU A 33 -7.97 6.31 -9.44
N ALA A 34 -8.36 6.21 -10.71
CA ALA A 34 -9.75 6.43 -11.13
C ALA A 34 -10.70 5.46 -10.44
N ARG A 35 -10.32 4.16 -10.36
CA ARG A 35 -11.14 3.17 -9.69
C ARG A 35 -11.18 3.37 -8.17
N THR A 36 -10.07 3.79 -7.56
CA THR A 36 -10.04 4.17 -6.13
C THR A 36 -10.99 5.35 -5.88
N ARG A 37 -10.91 6.39 -6.69
CA ARG A 37 -11.82 7.57 -6.57
C ARG A 37 -13.28 7.20 -6.69
N HIS A 38 -13.64 6.21 -7.49
CA HIS A 38 -15.04 5.73 -7.61
C HIS A 38 -15.62 5.23 -6.28
N HIS A 39 -14.77 4.79 -5.34
CA HIS A 39 -15.17 4.34 -4.00
C HIS A 39 -15.15 5.47 -2.96
N LEU A 40 -14.72 6.68 -3.32
CA LEU A 40 -14.76 7.85 -2.46
C LEU A 40 -16.07 8.60 -2.64
N ARG A 41 -16.63 9.10 -1.55
CA ARG A 41 -17.87 9.89 -1.53
C ARG A 41 -17.61 11.38 -1.28
N GLY A 42 -16.35 11.71 -0.94
CA GLY A 42 -15.92 13.02 -0.46
C GLY A 42 -16.11 13.19 1.04
N GLY A 43 -15.11 13.76 1.70
CA GLY A 43 -15.16 14.00 3.14
C GLY A 43 -14.63 12.86 4.03
N GLU A 44 -14.28 11.68 3.48
CA GLU A 44 -13.73 10.57 4.24
C GLU A 44 -12.40 10.91 4.89
N THR A 45 -12.15 10.30 6.05
CA THR A 45 -10.81 10.19 6.66
C THR A 45 -10.17 8.91 6.18
N ALA A 46 -9.09 9.05 5.42
CA ALA A 46 -8.33 7.94 4.85
C ALA A 46 -6.97 7.75 5.52
N LEU A 47 -6.51 6.49 5.54
CA LEU A 47 -5.15 6.13 5.93
C LEU A 47 -4.49 5.37 4.77
N GLU A 48 -3.27 5.76 4.36
CA GLU A 48 -2.47 4.98 3.41
C GLU A 48 -1.26 4.39 4.11
N PHE A 49 -1.09 3.07 4.04
CA PHE A 49 0.13 2.38 4.47
C PHE A 49 1.05 2.10 3.28
N GLY A 50 2.36 2.33 3.46
CA GLY A 50 3.36 2.14 2.41
C GLY A 50 3.26 3.21 1.33
N CYS A 51 3.03 4.46 1.71
CA CYS A 51 2.82 5.58 0.79
C CYS A 51 4.08 5.97 -0.02
N GLY A 52 5.26 5.46 0.36
CA GLY A 52 6.53 5.86 -0.23
C GLY A 52 6.72 7.37 -0.18
N THR A 53 6.98 7.98 -1.33
CA THR A 53 7.18 9.43 -1.45
C THR A 53 5.87 10.23 -1.60
N GLY A 54 4.73 9.67 -1.21
CA GLY A 54 3.45 10.35 -1.07
C GLY A 54 2.68 10.61 -2.37
N THR A 55 3.13 10.08 -3.52
CA THR A 55 2.54 10.40 -4.83
C THR A 55 1.04 10.06 -4.90
N THR A 56 0.63 8.90 -4.39
CA THR A 56 -0.77 8.44 -4.40
C THR A 56 -1.62 9.24 -3.43
N ALA A 57 -1.15 9.41 -2.19
CA ALA A 57 -1.83 10.23 -1.18
C ALA A 57 -2.13 11.64 -1.69
N LEU A 58 -1.13 12.31 -2.29
CA LEU A 58 -1.29 13.67 -2.82
C LEU A 58 -2.27 13.75 -4.00
N LYS A 59 -2.33 12.73 -4.85
CA LYS A 59 -3.31 12.65 -5.95
C LYS A 59 -4.73 12.35 -5.48
N LEU A 60 -4.90 11.66 -4.34
CA LEU A 60 -6.21 11.33 -3.77
C LEU A 60 -6.70 12.39 -2.78
N ALA A 61 -5.82 13.16 -2.14
CA ALA A 61 -6.17 14.20 -1.18
C ALA A 61 -7.30 15.15 -1.63
N PRO A 62 -7.36 15.62 -2.91
CA PRO A 62 -8.46 16.47 -3.37
C PRO A 62 -9.87 15.87 -3.28
N PHE A 63 -9.96 14.54 -3.13
CA PHE A 63 -11.22 13.78 -3.10
C PHE A 63 -11.59 13.27 -1.70
N LEU A 64 -10.81 13.65 -0.68
CA LEU A 64 -10.92 13.20 0.71
C LEU A 64 -11.04 14.40 1.66
N GLY A 65 -11.69 14.23 2.79
CA GLY A 65 -11.67 15.20 3.87
C GLY A 65 -10.27 15.33 4.47
N HIS A 66 -9.65 14.19 4.78
CA HIS A 66 -8.28 14.10 5.27
C HIS A 66 -7.63 12.78 4.85
N ILE A 67 -6.34 12.82 4.55
CA ILE A 67 -5.54 11.61 4.35
C ILE A 67 -4.29 11.64 5.23
N LEU A 68 -4.14 10.62 6.08
CA LEU A 68 -2.91 10.30 6.77
C LEU A 68 -2.17 9.22 5.97
N ALA A 69 -0.96 9.49 5.53
CA ALA A 69 -0.19 8.57 4.72
C ALA A 69 1.10 8.15 5.43
N THR A 70 1.37 6.87 5.46
CA THR A 70 2.47 6.33 6.28
C THR A 70 3.39 5.42 5.50
N ASP A 71 4.65 5.42 5.89
CA ASP A 71 5.65 4.50 5.41
C ASP A 71 6.57 4.07 6.56
N ILE A 72 7.24 2.93 6.41
CA ILE A 72 8.25 2.46 7.38
C ILE A 72 9.54 3.29 7.32
N SER A 73 9.79 3.98 6.21
CA SER A 73 11.01 4.75 5.91
C SER A 73 10.83 6.22 6.26
N GLY A 74 11.64 6.71 7.18
CA GLY A 74 11.73 8.14 7.49
C GLY A 74 12.18 8.97 6.29
N GLY A 75 13.07 8.43 5.45
CA GLY A 75 13.53 9.08 4.23
C GLY A 75 12.42 9.23 3.17
N MET A 76 11.53 8.25 3.05
CA MET A 76 10.33 8.36 2.19
C MET A 76 9.38 9.44 2.70
N ILE A 77 9.10 9.44 4.01
CA ILE A 77 8.20 10.41 4.64
C ILE A 77 8.74 11.84 4.54
N ALA A 78 10.05 12.05 4.69
CA ALA A 78 10.65 13.38 4.51
C ALA A 78 10.35 13.94 3.09
N ILE A 79 10.58 13.12 2.05
CA ILE A 79 10.29 13.51 0.66
C ILE A 79 8.79 13.73 0.44
N ALA A 80 7.93 12.90 1.05
CA ALA A 80 6.48 13.06 0.94
C ALA A 80 6.00 14.38 1.55
N ARG A 81 6.55 14.78 2.70
CA ARG A 81 6.27 16.07 3.34
C ARG A 81 6.73 17.27 2.50
N GLU A 82 7.92 17.19 1.90
CA GLU A 82 8.43 18.23 0.98
C GLU A 82 7.47 18.40 -0.22
N ARG A 83 7.02 17.30 -0.82
CA ARG A 83 6.06 17.32 -1.93
C ARG A 83 4.69 17.86 -1.52
N ALA A 84 4.19 17.53 -0.33
CA ALA A 84 2.92 18.03 0.19
C ALA A 84 2.96 19.54 0.38
N ALA A 85 4.03 20.06 0.98
CA ALA A 85 4.25 21.49 1.15
C ALA A 85 4.30 22.21 -0.20
N ALA A 86 5.08 21.69 -1.16
CA ALA A 86 5.19 22.26 -2.50
C ALA A 86 3.84 22.24 -3.27
N ALA A 87 2.98 21.25 -3.00
CA ALA A 87 1.67 21.12 -3.63
C ALA A 87 0.54 21.86 -2.87
N GLY A 88 0.83 22.51 -1.73
CA GLY A 88 -0.16 23.19 -0.90
C GLY A 88 -1.27 22.28 -0.37
N ARG A 89 -0.97 21.00 -0.07
CA ARG A 89 -1.96 20.00 0.36
C ARG A 89 -2.06 19.95 1.89
N ALA A 90 -2.84 20.85 2.47
CA ALA A 90 -3.02 20.94 3.93
C ALA A 90 -3.79 19.75 4.53
N ASN A 91 -4.61 19.04 3.73
CA ASN A 91 -5.38 17.88 4.18
C ASN A 91 -4.65 16.54 4.04
N ALA A 92 -3.34 16.55 3.72
CA ALA A 92 -2.50 15.35 3.64
C ALA A 92 -1.39 15.42 4.70
N ALA A 93 -1.43 14.49 5.65
CA ALA A 93 -0.40 14.33 6.69
C ALA A 93 0.46 13.08 6.41
N PHE A 94 1.73 13.11 6.85
CA PHE A 94 2.69 12.03 6.59
C PHE A 94 3.43 11.64 7.86
N GLU A 95 3.42 10.35 8.24
CA GLU A 95 4.03 9.82 9.45
C GLU A 95 4.76 8.50 9.22
N VAL A 96 5.72 8.18 10.10
CA VAL A 96 6.38 6.86 10.08
C VAL A 96 5.55 5.89 10.89
N ALA A 97 4.96 4.89 10.24
CA ALA A 97 4.19 3.83 10.90
C ALA A 97 4.05 2.58 10.03
N THR A 98 3.70 1.46 10.68
CA THR A 98 3.40 0.17 10.03
C THR A 98 2.00 -0.32 10.44
N PRO A 99 1.32 -1.14 9.63
CA PRO A 99 -0.05 -1.58 9.92
C PRO A 99 -0.19 -2.40 11.21
N ASP A 100 0.83 -3.18 11.55
CA ASP A 100 0.86 -4.07 12.73
C ASP A 100 1.17 -3.34 14.05
N ALA A 101 1.68 -2.10 13.96
CA ALA A 101 2.04 -1.27 15.12
C ALA A 101 1.45 0.15 15.04
N ALA A 102 0.34 0.31 14.36
CA ALA A 102 -0.33 1.59 14.18
C ALA A 102 -0.91 2.12 15.49
N PRO A 103 -0.56 3.36 15.91
CA PRO A 103 -0.89 3.89 17.23
C PRO A 103 -2.30 4.49 17.34
N TRP A 104 -3.05 4.54 16.24
CA TRP A 104 -4.37 5.19 16.22
C TRP A 104 -5.45 4.31 16.83
N PRO A 105 -6.53 4.94 17.37
CA PRO A 105 -7.66 4.25 17.94
C PRO A 105 -8.37 3.33 16.93
N ASP A 106 -9.13 2.38 17.43
CA ASP A 106 -9.99 1.51 16.64
C ASP A 106 -11.06 2.33 15.92
N ALA A 107 -11.49 1.86 14.74
CA ALA A 107 -12.55 2.48 13.96
C ALA A 107 -12.35 4.00 13.68
N SER A 108 -11.09 4.41 13.42
CA SER A 108 -10.73 5.82 13.16
C SER A 108 -10.86 6.24 11.70
N PHE A 109 -10.82 5.28 10.76
CA PHE A 109 -10.75 5.58 9.33
C PHE A 109 -11.92 4.99 8.56
N ASP A 110 -12.42 5.75 7.60
CA ASP A 110 -13.45 5.31 6.66
C ASP A 110 -12.84 4.41 5.57
N ILE A 111 -11.60 4.74 5.16
CA ILE A 111 -10.88 4.04 4.10
C ILE A 111 -9.42 3.82 4.53
N VAL A 112 -8.92 2.61 4.29
CA VAL A 112 -7.49 2.31 4.36
C VAL A 112 -7.00 1.90 2.97
N LEU A 113 -5.85 2.44 2.56
CA LEU A 113 -5.20 2.18 1.28
C LEU A 113 -3.88 1.42 1.50
N GLY A 114 -3.56 0.49 0.60
CA GLY A 114 -2.31 -0.25 0.65
C GLY A 114 -1.84 -0.65 -0.75
N PHE A 115 -1.14 0.26 -1.45
CA PHE A 115 -0.65 0.01 -2.79
C PHE A 115 0.81 -0.46 -2.78
N ASN A 116 1.09 -1.59 -3.43
CA ASN A 116 2.41 -2.25 -3.41
C ASN A 116 2.96 -2.49 -1.99
N LEU A 117 2.07 -2.80 -1.03
CA LEU A 117 2.43 -2.95 0.39
C LEU A 117 2.52 -4.42 0.82
N LEU A 118 1.44 -5.21 0.69
CA LEU A 118 1.27 -6.48 1.39
C LEU A 118 2.31 -7.55 1.06
N HIS A 119 2.93 -7.47 -0.11
CA HIS A 119 4.04 -8.36 -0.49
C HIS A 119 5.36 -8.01 0.22
N LEU A 120 5.48 -6.82 0.81
CA LEU A 120 6.66 -6.36 1.55
C LEU A 120 6.52 -6.59 3.07
N VAL A 121 5.34 -7.00 3.54
CA VAL A 121 5.05 -7.19 4.96
C VAL A 121 5.33 -8.63 5.38
N ALA A 122 6.23 -8.81 6.35
CA ALA A 122 6.64 -10.14 6.81
C ALA A 122 5.51 -10.88 7.55
N ASN A 123 4.74 -10.17 8.37
CA ASN A 123 3.55 -10.70 9.05
C ASN A 123 2.28 -10.08 8.45
N ARG A 124 1.88 -10.62 7.28
CA ARG A 124 0.69 -10.13 6.56
C ARG A 124 -0.59 -10.24 7.38
N GLU A 125 -0.73 -11.29 8.18
CA GLU A 125 -1.92 -11.49 9.00
C GLU A 125 -2.03 -10.43 10.10
N ALA A 126 -0.96 -10.12 10.80
CA ALA A 126 -0.93 -9.03 11.78
C ALA A 126 -1.23 -7.67 11.13
N ALA A 127 -0.68 -7.41 9.94
CA ALA A 127 -0.98 -6.19 9.19
C ALA A 127 -2.47 -6.10 8.79
N LEU A 128 -3.05 -7.19 8.29
CA LEU A 128 -4.48 -7.23 7.93
C LEU A 128 -5.37 -7.04 9.17
N ARG A 129 -5.03 -7.64 10.33
CA ARG A 129 -5.74 -7.37 11.60
C ARG A 129 -5.62 -5.92 12.02
N GLY A 130 -4.44 -5.32 11.92
CA GLY A 130 -4.23 -3.89 12.22
C GLY A 130 -5.07 -2.99 11.32
N ILE A 131 -5.09 -3.25 10.01
CA ILE A 131 -5.92 -2.52 9.05
C ILE A 131 -7.42 -2.68 9.38
N HIS A 132 -7.85 -3.91 9.66
CA HIS A 132 -9.24 -4.20 10.03
C HIS A 132 -9.65 -3.46 11.31
N ARG A 133 -8.79 -3.47 12.34
CA ARG A 133 -9.03 -2.75 13.61
C ARG A 133 -9.26 -1.26 13.39
N LEU A 134 -8.43 -0.63 12.57
CA LEU A 134 -8.44 0.81 12.30
C LEU A 134 -9.64 1.27 11.46
N LEU A 135 -10.21 0.41 10.64
CA LEU A 135 -11.39 0.74 9.84
C LEU A 135 -12.64 0.83 10.71
N LYS A 136 -13.50 1.80 10.41
CA LYS A 136 -14.87 1.86 10.90
C LYS A 136 -15.68 0.65 10.41
N PRO A 137 -16.77 0.24 11.09
CA PRO A 137 -17.70 -0.76 10.55
C PRO A 137 -18.18 -0.36 9.15
N GLY A 138 -18.13 -1.30 8.20
CA GLY A 138 -18.45 -1.03 6.80
C GLY A 138 -17.39 -0.26 6.01
N GLY A 139 -16.30 0.19 6.64
CA GLY A 139 -15.19 0.87 5.99
C GLY A 139 -14.45 -0.01 4.98
N LEU A 140 -13.72 0.61 4.06
CA LEU A 140 -13.09 -0.08 2.93
C LEU A 140 -11.58 -0.17 3.07
N PHE A 141 -11.05 -1.36 2.82
CA PHE A 141 -9.63 -1.56 2.53
C PHE A 141 -9.43 -1.70 1.03
N ILE A 142 -8.70 -0.78 0.40
CA ILE A 142 -8.40 -0.81 -1.02
C ILE A 142 -6.92 -1.12 -1.20
N SER A 143 -6.61 -2.22 -1.86
CA SER A 143 -5.24 -2.67 -2.06
C SER A 143 -4.93 -3.05 -3.50
N LYS A 144 -3.68 -2.88 -3.90
CA LYS A 144 -3.13 -3.45 -5.13
C LYS A 144 -1.71 -3.91 -4.84
N THR A 145 -1.46 -5.22 -4.91
CA THR A 145 -0.16 -5.77 -4.53
C THR A 145 0.27 -6.91 -5.45
N PRO A 146 1.56 -7.03 -5.81
CA PRO A 146 2.07 -8.17 -6.55
C PRO A 146 1.82 -9.49 -5.83
N CYS A 147 1.19 -10.44 -6.53
CA CYS A 147 1.03 -11.81 -6.10
C CYS A 147 2.10 -12.66 -6.82
N LEU A 148 3.26 -12.89 -6.15
CA LEU A 148 4.43 -13.49 -6.80
C LEU A 148 4.15 -14.85 -7.41
N LYS A 149 3.24 -15.65 -6.82
CA LYS A 149 2.88 -16.97 -7.39
C LYS A 149 2.19 -16.88 -8.76
N GLU A 150 1.62 -15.70 -9.08
CA GLU A 150 0.98 -15.42 -10.37
C GLU A 150 1.94 -14.81 -11.41
N MET A 151 3.15 -14.44 -10.98
CA MET A 151 4.14 -13.82 -11.84
C MET A 151 4.93 -14.84 -12.66
N ASN A 152 5.66 -14.36 -13.68
CA ASN A 152 6.57 -15.17 -14.48
C ASN A 152 7.52 -15.99 -13.59
N PRO A 153 7.74 -17.30 -13.87
CA PRO A 153 8.66 -18.14 -13.11
C PRO A 153 10.07 -17.56 -12.92
N LEU A 154 10.58 -16.82 -13.90
CA LEU A 154 11.89 -16.15 -13.79
C LEU A 154 11.93 -15.11 -12.68
N VAL A 155 10.86 -14.35 -12.49
CA VAL A 155 10.74 -13.37 -11.39
C VAL A 155 10.72 -14.11 -10.03
N ARG A 156 10.03 -15.25 -9.96
CA ARG A 156 9.93 -16.07 -8.75
C ARG A 156 11.27 -16.62 -8.31
N ILE A 157 12.19 -16.87 -9.25
CA ILE A 157 13.57 -17.32 -8.96
C ILE A 157 14.48 -16.13 -8.67
N ALA A 158 14.37 -15.04 -9.45
CA ALA A 158 15.25 -13.89 -9.32
C ALA A 158 15.08 -13.15 -7.98
N VAL A 159 13.85 -13.01 -7.49
CA VAL A 159 13.55 -12.27 -6.25
C VAL A 159 14.31 -12.85 -5.03
N PRO A 160 14.25 -14.15 -4.70
CA PRO A 160 15.02 -14.73 -3.60
C PRO A 160 16.54 -14.54 -3.73
N VAL A 161 17.07 -14.66 -4.96
CA VAL A 161 18.50 -14.42 -5.22
C VAL A 161 18.88 -12.97 -4.93
N MET A 162 18.08 -12.01 -5.40
CA MET A 162 18.30 -10.58 -5.14
C MET A 162 18.19 -10.26 -3.64
N GLN A 163 17.30 -10.93 -2.91
CA GLN A 163 17.19 -10.79 -1.45
C GLN A 163 18.46 -11.30 -0.75
N ALA A 164 18.98 -12.47 -1.15
CA ALA A 164 20.16 -13.07 -0.55
C ALA A 164 21.41 -12.17 -0.70
N ILE A 165 21.52 -11.43 -1.81
CA ILE A 165 22.64 -10.48 -2.06
C ILE A 165 22.32 -9.04 -1.60
N GLY A 166 21.23 -8.82 -0.86
CA GLY A 166 20.85 -7.51 -0.31
C GLY A 166 20.40 -6.46 -1.34
N ARG A 167 20.09 -6.87 -2.57
CA ARG A 167 19.63 -5.99 -3.67
C ARG A 167 18.11 -5.86 -3.76
N ALA A 168 17.37 -6.64 -2.97
CA ALA A 168 15.91 -6.52 -2.85
C ALA A 168 15.51 -6.56 -1.38
N PRO A 169 14.40 -5.89 -0.99
CA PRO A 169 13.83 -6.02 0.34
C PRO A 169 13.20 -7.40 0.52
N TYR A 170 12.70 -7.69 1.72
CA TYR A 170 11.84 -8.86 1.91
C TYR A 170 10.62 -8.79 0.98
N VAL A 171 10.31 -9.90 0.31
CA VAL A 171 9.13 -10.05 -0.56
C VAL A 171 8.47 -11.39 -0.25
N ALA A 172 7.21 -11.35 0.17
CA ALA A 172 6.41 -12.54 0.43
C ALA A 172 5.87 -13.12 -0.89
N SER A 173 5.89 -14.46 -1.01
CA SER A 173 5.33 -15.18 -2.16
C SER A 173 3.96 -15.74 -1.80
N PHE A 174 2.90 -15.28 -2.48
CA PHE A 174 1.53 -15.74 -2.33
C PHE A 174 0.76 -15.57 -3.64
N SER A 175 -0.36 -16.30 -3.77
CA SER A 175 -1.32 -16.17 -4.87
C SER A 175 -2.44 -15.19 -4.51
N VAL A 176 -3.24 -14.80 -5.50
CA VAL A 176 -4.45 -13.98 -5.29
C VAL A 176 -5.42 -14.68 -4.33
N ALA A 177 -5.67 -15.98 -4.54
CA ALA A 177 -6.56 -16.76 -3.68
C ALA A 177 -6.07 -16.84 -2.22
N GLU A 178 -4.77 -16.93 -1.99
CA GLU A 178 -4.19 -16.92 -0.63
C GLU A 178 -4.34 -15.53 0.03
N LEU A 179 -4.25 -14.46 -0.75
CA LEU A 179 -4.47 -13.11 -0.25
C LEU A 179 -5.94 -12.90 0.15
N GLU A 180 -6.88 -13.29 -0.70
CA GLU A 180 -8.32 -13.18 -0.44
C GLU A 180 -8.74 -14.01 0.78
N ARG A 181 -8.22 -15.25 0.92
CA ARG A 181 -8.46 -16.07 2.12
C ARG A 181 -7.91 -15.42 3.38
N ALA A 182 -6.72 -14.80 3.32
CA ALA A 182 -6.16 -14.10 4.46
C ALA A 182 -7.00 -12.87 4.85
N MET A 183 -7.55 -12.14 3.88
CA MET A 183 -8.48 -11.04 4.13
C MET A 183 -9.79 -11.55 4.78
N ALA A 184 -10.37 -12.61 4.24
CA ALA A 184 -11.60 -13.20 4.78
C ALA A 184 -11.41 -13.71 6.23
N ALA A 185 -10.26 -14.32 6.52
CA ALA A 185 -9.94 -14.86 7.84
C ALA A 185 -9.88 -13.79 8.95
N VAL A 186 -9.65 -12.52 8.59
CA VAL A 186 -9.65 -11.40 9.55
C VAL A 186 -10.95 -10.56 9.51
N GLY A 187 -11.99 -11.01 8.79
CA GLY A 187 -13.30 -10.37 8.80
C GLY A 187 -13.56 -9.41 7.62
N PHE A 188 -12.74 -9.43 6.58
CA PHE A 188 -13.02 -8.71 5.34
C PHE A 188 -13.90 -9.49 4.38
N GLU A 189 -14.78 -8.77 3.68
CA GLU A 189 -15.49 -9.23 2.51
C GLU A 189 -14.91 -8.56 1.27
N VAL A 190 -14.31 -9.32 0.35
CA VAL A 190 -13.84 -8.79 -0.94
C VAL A 190 -15.06 -8.53 -1.81
N ILE A 191 -15.34 -7.25 -2.07
CA ILE A 191 -16.50 -6.79 -2.85
C ILE A 191 -16.15 -6.46 -4.29
N GLU A 192 -14.85 -6.31 -4.59
CA GLU A 192 -14.36 -6.07 -5.94
C GLU A 192 -12.97 -6.64 -6.15
N ARG A 193 -12.76 -7.22 -7.35
CA ARG A 193 -11.45 -7.57 -7.89
C ARG A 193 -11.34 -7.07 -9.33
N ALA A 194 -10.27 -6.32 -9.61
CA ALA A 194 -9.97 -5.81 -10.94
C ALA A 194 -8.46 -5.89 -11.26
N TYR A 195 -8.12 -5.71 -12.53
CA TYR A 195 -6.74 -5.68 -13.01
C TYR A 195 -6.54 -4.46 -13.91
N HIS A 196 -5.49 -3.72 -13.68
CA HIS A 196 -5.30 -2.39 -14.28
C HIS A 196 -4.04 -2.25 -15.15
N ALA A 197 -3.25 -3.32 -15.35
CA ALA A 197 -2.09 -3.24 -16.23
C ALA A 197 -2.47 -2.79 -17.64
N SER A 198 -1.64 -1.94 -18.24
CA SER A 198 -1.86 -1.47 -19.61
C SER A 198 -1.36 -2.47 -20.64
N ARG A 199 -0.48 -3.39 -20.27
CA ARG A 199 0.12 -4.40 -21.14
C ARG A 199 0.32 -5.72 -20.40
N GLY A 200 0.17 -6.82 -21.11
CA GLY A 200 0.44 -8.16 -20.60
C GLY A 200 -0.48 -8.62 -19.46
N ARG A 201 -0.08 -9.72 -18.81
CA ARG A 201 -0.80 -10.28 -17.65
C ARG A 201 -0.50 -9.45 -16.41
N ASP A 202 -1.52 -8.94 -15.74
CA ASP A 202 -1.37 -8.26 -14.44
C ASP A 202 -1.43 -9.28 -13.30
N ALA A 203 -0.34 -9.45 -12.59
CA ALA A 203 -0.28 -10.25 -11.36
C ALA A 203 -0.47 -9.39 -10.09
N ARG A 204 -1.03 -8.19 -10.24
CA ARG A 204 -1.30 -7.22 -9.17
C ARG A 204 -2.79 -6.94 -9.10
N PRO A 205 -3.58 -7.82 -8.46
CA PRO A 205 -5.01 -7.57 -8.29
C PRO A 205 -5.24 -6.27 -7.53
N PHE A 206 -6.17 -5.46 -8.04
CA PHE A 206 -6.81 -4.40 -7.32
C PHE A 206 -8.00 -5.02 -6.57
N LEU A 207 -7.97 -4.94 -5.26
CA LEU A 207 -8.98 -5.52 -4.38
C LEU A 207 -9.62 -4.41 -3.55
N VAL A 208 -10.95 -4.40 -3.51
CA VAL A 208 -11.72 -3.61 -2.54
C VAL A 208 -12.37 -4.59 -1.56
N ALA A 209 -12.04 -4.44 -0.29
CA ALA A 209 -12.55 -5.29 0.78
C ALA A 209 -13.27 -4.45 1.83
N ARG A 210 -14.47 -4.86 2.20
CA ARG A 210 -15.29 -4.20 3.22
C ARG A 210 -15.06 -4.86 4.58
N LYS A 211 -14.91 -4.06 5.63
CA LYS A 211 -14.97 -4.55 7.02
C LYS A 211 -16.39 -4.96 7.36
N ARG A 212 -16.58 -6.23 7.73
CA ARG A 212 -17.86 -6.74 8.29
C ARG A 212 -18.03 -6.39 9.75
#